data_47004e69181e14debf077a4c20b39ae3
#
_entry.id   47004e69181e14debf077a4c20b39ae3
#
_cell.length_a   1.000
_cell.length_b   1.000
_cell.length_c   1.000
_cell.angle_alpha   90.00
_cell.angle_beta   90.00
_cell.angle_gamma   90.00
#
_symmetry.space_group_name_H-M   'P 1'
#
loop_
_entity.id
_entity.type
_entity.pdbx_description
1 polymer ?
#
loop_
_entity_poly.entity_id
_entity_poly.type
_entity_poly.pdbx_seq_one_letter_code
_entity_poly.pdbx_strand_id
1 'polypeptide(L)'
;MFDKILIANRGEIALRVLRACKELGIATVAVHSTADADAMHVRLADESVCIGPPASKDSYLNVPALLAACEITGADAVHPGYGFLSENARFAEILADHNLHFIGPKAEHIRLMGDKIEAKKTAKRLGIPVVPGSDGGVGPGDDAMGIANEIGFPVLVKAAAGGGGRGMKVAHTPDDLALALSTASNEAKSAFGDASVYLEKYLQKPGHIEIQVLGDGRGGAIHLGERDCSLQRRHQKVWEEGPSPALDAASRKKIGTTVAKAMQELKYLGVGTIEFLYEDGEFYFIEMNTRIQVEHPVTEMITDIDLVLEQIRIAAGGDLPATQEEIVINGHSIECRINAENPVSFRPSPGKIQQFHAPGGLGVRIDSAVYQGYVIPPYYDSLVGKLIVHGKTRAECLMRLRRALDEMVVEGIETTLPLFRALVREPAIIDGDYHIHWLEQYLAGQTA
;
A
#
# COMPACT_ATOMS: atom_id res chain seq x y z
N MET A 1 2.12 14.33 -24.00
CA MET A 1 3.04 14.14 -22.89
C MET A 1 3.05 15.46 -22.13
N PHE A 2 3.23 15.44 -20.81
CA PHE A 2 3.31 16.66 -20.00
C PHE A 2 4.65 17.37 -20.23
N ASP A 3 4.66 18.70 -20.11
CA ASP A 3 5.88 19.50 -20.22
C ASP A 3 6.57 19.63 -18.85
N LYS A 4 5.78 19.78 -17.79
CA LYS A 4 6.28 19.97 -16.42
C LYS A 4 5.35 19.37 -15.37
N ILE A 5 5.89 18.53 -14.49
CA ILE A 5 5.15 17.85 -13.41
C ILE A 5 5.55 18.41 -12.05
N LEU A 6 4.55 18.86 -11.27
CA LEU A 6 4.71 19.14 -9.85
C LEU A 6 4.55 17.84 -9.04
N ILE A 7 5.53 17.53 -8.22
CA ILE A 7 5.54 16.34 -7.38
C ILE A 7 5.00 16.71 -6.00
N ALA A 8 3.69 16.43 -5.77
CA ALA A 8 2.98 16.78 -4.54
C ALA A 8 3.23 15.75 -3.42
N ASN A 9 4.50 15.45 -3.17
CA ASN A 9 4.92 14.50 -2.15
C ASN A 9 6.36 14.79 -1.68
N ARG A 10 6.90 13.96 -0.79
CA ARG A 10 8.23 14.07 -0.21
C ARG A 10 8.94 12.70 -0.12
N GLY A 11 10.19 12.74 0.33
CA GLY A 11 10.93 11.51 0.66
C GLY A 11 11.26 10.66 -0.57
N GLU A 12 11.28 9.34 -0.38
CA GLU A 12 11.72 8.41 -1.41
C GLU A 12 10.78 8.41 -2.62
N ILE A 13 9.45 8.52 -2.39
CA ILE A 13 8.49 8.51 -3.49
C ILE A 13 8.58 9.77 -4.36
N ALA A 14 8.84 10.94 -3.79
CA ALA A 14 9.09 12.14 -4.57
C ALA A 14 10.34 11.98 -5.46
N LEU A 15 11.40 11.38 -4.92
CA LEU A 15 12.60 11.06 -5.69
C LEU A 15 12.34 9.99 -6.77
N ARG A 16 11.49 9.00 -6.47
CA ARG A 16 11.10 7.96 -7.44
C ARG A 16 10.33 8.54 -8.63
N VAL A 17 9.37 9.43 -8.36
CA VAL A 17 8.62 10.15 -9.40
C VAL A 17 9.55 11.05 -10.22
N LEU A 18 10.45 11.78 -9.55
CA LEU A 18 11.43 12.63 -10.22
C LEU A 18 12.29 11.84 -11.20
N ARG A 19 12.75 10.63 -10.84
CA ARG A 19 13.52 9.76 -11.73
C ARG A 19 12.72 9.40 -12.99
N ALA A 20 11.47 8.98 -12.84
CA ALA A 20 10.61 8.67 -13.97
C ALA A 20 10.37 9.89 -14.89
N CYS A 21 10.15 11.07 -14.33
CA CYS A 21 10.03 12.32 -15.09
C CYS A 21 11.29 12.62 -15.90
N LYS A 22 12.47 12.48 -15.27
CA LYS A 22 13.74 12.73 -15.97
C LYS A 22 14.01 11.75 -17.10
N GLU A 23 13.65 10.47 -16.94
CA GLU A 23 13.75 9.45 -18.00
C GLU A 23 12.80 9.73 -19.15
N LEU A 24 11.65 10.35 -18.88
CA LEU A 24 10.70 10.81 -19.88
C LEU A 24 11.04 12.18 -20.50
N GLY A 25 12.08 12.86 -20.02
CA GLY A 25 12.46 14.20 -20.46
C GLY A 25 11.49 15.30 -20.00
N ILE A 26 10.75 15.08 -18.91
CA ILE A 26 9.76 16.00 -18.34
C ILE A 26 10.41 16.84 -17.25
N ALA A 27 10.20 18.16 -17.28
CA ALA A 27 10.67 19.05 -16.24
C ALA A 27 9.94 18.80 -14.90
N THR A 28 10.66 18.98 -13.78
CA THR A 28 10.17 18.63 -12.45
C THR A 28 10.12 19.80 -11.51
N VAL A 29 9.03 19.93 -10.74
CA VAL A 29 8.90 20.84 -9.62
C VAL A 29 8.78 20.04 -8.34
N ALA A 30 9.76 20.15 -7.44
CA ALA A 30 9.66 19.59 -6.10
C ALA A 30 8.99 20.58 -5.16
N VAL A 31 7.93 20.16 -4.47
CA VAL A 31 7.45 20.91 -3.32
C VAL A 31 8.09 20.42 -2.04
N HIS A 32 8.28 21.32 -1.07
CA HIS A 32 8.82 20.95 0.23
C HIS A 32 8.32 21.85 1.35
N SER A 33 8.23 21.29 2.56
CA SER A 33 8.12 22.11 3.77
C SER A 33 9.47 22.67 4.15
N THR A 34 9.51 23.60 5.10
CA THR A 34 10.79 24.13 5.62
C THR A 34 11.67 23.03 6.24
N ALA A 35 11.11 21.91 6.72
CA ALA A 35 11.87 20.80 7.27
C ALA A 35 12.55 19.92 6.19
N ASP A 36 12.05 19.94 4.97
CA ASP A 36 12.56 19.13 3.86
C ASP A 36 13.42 19.93 2.84
N ALA A 37 13.82 21.16 3.16
CA ALA A 37 14.56 22.03 2.23
C ALA A 37 15.86 21.40 1.71
N ASP A 38 16.49 20.54 2.51
CA ASP A 38 17.73 19.83 2.15
C ASP A 38 17.49 18.42 1.60
N ALA A 39 16.22 18.01 1.39
CA ALA A 39 15.90 16.68 0.92
C ALA A 39 16.40 16.43 -0.52
N MET A 40 16.72 15.17 -0.85
CA MET A 40 17.34 14.83 -2.12
C MET A 40 16.45 15.16 -3.33
N HIS A 41 15.13 14.98 -3.22
CA HIS A 41 14.20 15.33 -4.29
C HIS A 41 14.17 16.84 -4.59
N VAL A 42 14.41 17.68 -3.57
CA VAL A 42 14.52 19.15 -3.73
C VAL A 42 15.82 19.51 -4.46
N ARG A 43 16.92 18.85 -4.11
CA ARG A 43 18.25 19.11 -4.72
C ARG A 43 18.34 18.69 -6.19
N LEU A 44 17.55 17.67 -6.60
CA LEU A 44 17.64 17.07 -7.93
C LEU A 44 16.53 17.52 -8.88
N ALA A 45 15.50 18.18 -8.40
CA ALA A 45 14.46 18.77 -9.22
C ALA A 45 14.96 19.96 -10.03
N ASP A 46 14.30 20.25 -11.14
CA ASP A 46 14.65 21.39 -11.99
C ASP A 46 14.22 22.71 -11.31
N GLU A 47 13.10 22.69 -10.60
CA GLU A 47 12.60 23.79 -9.76
C GLU A 47 12.12 23.26 -8.40
N SER A 48 12.11 24.11 -7.38
CA SER A 48 11.55 23.77 -6.08
C SER A 48 10.78 24.92 -5.45
N VAL A 49 9.72 24.59 -4.70
CA VAL A 49 8.85 25.57 -4.05
C VAL A 49 8.63 25.15 -2.60
N CYS A 50 8.94 26.07 -1.67
CA CYS A 50 8.59 25.89 -0.26
C CYS A 50 7.09 26.19 -0.08
N ILE A 51 6.33 25.19 0.35
CA ILE A 51 4.88 25.24 0.48
C ILE A 51 4.38 25.47 1.93
N GLY A 52 5.29 25.67 2.87
CA GLY A 52 4.89 25.97 4.25
C GLY A 52 5.79 25.39 5.34
N PRO A 53 5.34 25.45 6.61
CA PRO A 53 6.07 24.93 7.76
C PRO A 53 6.04 23.39 7.82
N PRO A 54 6.74 22.75 8.81
CA PRO A 54 6.87 21.30 8.86
C PRO A 54 5.58 20.50 8.97
N ALA A 55 4.54 21.05 9.64
CA ALA A 55 3.27 20.35 9.82
C ALA A 55 2.60 20.06 8.48
N SER A 56 2.25 18.79 8.22
CA SER A 56 1.66 18.35 6.94
C SER A 56 0.40 19.11 6.56
N LYS A 57 -0.46 19.44 7.53
CA LYS A 57 -1.70 20.21 7.32
C LYS A 57 -1.45 21.61 6.76
N ASP A 58 -0.29 22.18 7.07
CA ASP A 58 0.09 23.56 6.71
C ASP A 58 1.04 23.58 5.49
N SER A 59 1.38 22.40 4.93
CA SER A 59 2.28 22.21 3.79
C SER A 59 1.73 21.19 2.79
N TYR A 60 2.08 19.91 2.88
CA TYR A 60 1.72 18.87 1.90
C TYR A 60 0.22 18.59 1.76
N LEU A 61 -0.59 18.94 2.75
CA LEU A 61 -2.06 18.87 2.71
C LEU A 61 -2.72 20.23 2.42
N ASN A 62 -1.92 21.27 2.21
CA ASN A 62 -2.40 22.64 1.92
C ASN A 62 -2.64 22.79 0.40
N VAL A 63 -3.85 22.45 -0.05
CA VAL A 63 -4.24 22.54 -1.46
C VAL A 63 -3.99 23.93 -2.07
N PRO A 64 -4.35 25.06 -1.45
CA PRO A 64 -4.02 26.40 -1.97
C PRO A 64 -2.53 26.61 -2.23
N ALA A 65 -1.65 26.14 -1.33
CA ALA A 65 -0.22 26.29 -1.51
C ALA A 65 0.31 25.44 -2.69
N LEU A 66 -0.25 24.24 -2.89
CA LEU A 66 0.10 23.38 -4.03
C LEU A 66 -0.38 23.99 -5.35
N LEU A 67 -1.58 24.55 -5.41
CA LEU A 67 -2.09 25.26 -6.60
C LEU A 67 -1.24 26.49 -6.94
N ALA A 68 -0.89 27.30 -5.94
CA ALA A 68 -0.01 28.45 -6.14
C ALA A 68 1.37 27.99 -6.65
N ALA A 69 1.91 26.85 -6.17
CA ALA A 69 3.15 26.30 -6.69
C ALA A 69 3.02 25.85 -8.16
N CYS A 70 1.89 25.26 -8.56
CA CYS A 70 1.63 24.96 -9.98
C CYS A 70 1.60 26.22 -10.84
N GLU A 71 0.87 27.25 -10.37
CA GLU A 71 0.70 28.51 -11.11
C GLU A 71 2.03 29.24 -11.33
N ILE A 72 2.82 29.43 -10.29
CA ILE A 72 4.10 30.18 -10.39
C ILE A 72 5.17 29.44 -11.18
N THR A 73 5.12 28.11 -11.23
CA THR A 73 6.10 27.29 -11.97
C THR A 73 5.62 26.92 -13.37
N GLY A 74 4.33 27.10 -13.66
CA GLY A 74 3.72 26.68 -14.93
C GLY A 74 3.69 25.16 -15.10
N ALA A 75 3.54 24.40 -14.00
CA ALA A 75 3.33 22.96 -14.07
C ALA A 75 1.96 22.66 -14.67
N ASP A 76 1.88 21.68 -15.57
CA ASP A 76 0.65 21.25 -16.27
C ASP A 76 0.05 19.97 -15.69
N ALA A 77 0.82 19.25 -14.86
CA ALA A 77 0.33 18.05 -14.18
C ALA A 77 0.89 17.95 -12.75
N VAL A 78 0.17 17.20 -11.91
CA VAL A 78 0.53 16.95 -10.51
C VAL A 78 0.57 15.45 -10.25
N HIS A 79 1.73 14.96 -9.78
CA HIS A 79 1.89 13.58 -9.32
C HIS A 79 1.80 13.53 -7.80
N PRO A 80 0.77 12.89 -7.22
CA PRO A 80 0.56 12.88 -5.77
C PRO A 80 1.40 11.84 -5.02
N GLY A 81 2.04 10.89 -5.72
CA GLY A 81 2.70 9.75 -5.10
C GLY A 81 1.73 8.85 -4.33
N TYR A 82 2.07 8.50 -3.10
CA TYR A 82 1.19 7.82 -2.14
C TYR A 82 1.08 8.61 -0.83
N GLY A 83 0.03 8.34 -0.02
CA GLY A 83 -0.28 9.13 1.18
C GLY A 83 -0.75 10.55 0.83
N PHE A 84 -0.74 11.46 1.80
CA PHE A 84 -1.18 12.85 1.66
C PHE A 84 -2.48 13.00 0.84
N LEU A 85 -2.41 13.60 -0.34
CA LEU A 85 -3.57 13.87 -1.20
C LEU A 85 -3.78 12.86 -2.33
N SER A 86 -3.04 11.75 -2.35
CA SER A 86 -3.08 10.77 -3.46
C SER A 86 -4.44 10.08 -3.63
N GLU A 87 -5.23 9.96 -2.56
CA GLU A 87 -6.58 9.39 -2.58
C GLU A 87 -7.66 10.43 -2.22
N ASN A 88 -7.36 11.70 -2.49
CA ASN A 88 -8.29 12.79 -2.24
C ASN A 88 -9.05 13.17 -3.53
N ALA A 89 -10.30 12.67 -3.67
CA ALA A 89 -11.13 12.95 -4.84
C ALA A 89 -11.38 14.46 -5.06
N ARG A 90 -11.52 15.24 -3.95
CA ARG A 90 -11.73 16.67 -4.05
C ARG A 90 -10.50 17.39 -4.59
N PHE A 91 -9.30 16.95 -4.23
CA PHE A 91 -8.06 17.49 -4.78
C PHE A 91 -7.96 17.24 -6.29
N ALA A 92 -8.28 16.03 -6.75
CA ALA A 92 -8.31 15.70 -8.17
C ALA A 92 -9.31 16.58 -8.96
N GLU A 93 -10.49 16.86 -8.38
CA GLU A 93 -11.48 17.78 -8.98
C GLU A 93 -10.97 19.21 -9.05
N ILE A 94 -10.39 19.71 -7.95
CA ILE A 94 -9.84 21.08 -7.91
C ILE A 94 -8.74 21.25 -8.96
N LEU A 95 -7.85 20.27 -9.14
CA LEU A 95 -6.84 20.33 -10.20
C LEU A 95 -7.49 20.41 -11.60
N ALA A 96 -8.49 19.58 -11.85
CA ALA A 96 -9.23 19.62 -13.12
C ALA A 96 -9.92 20.97 -13.36
N ASP A 97 -10.53 21.58 -12.33
CA ASP A 97 -11.16 22.91 -12.39
C ASP A 97 -10.12 24.02 -12.73
N HIS A 98 -8.83 23.79 -12.44
CA HIS A 98 -7.72 24.69 -12.76
C HIS A 98 -6.95 24.29 -14.02
N ASN A 99 -7.50 23.39 -14.85
CA ASN A 99 -6.86 22.84 -16.05
C ASN A 99 -5.49 22.15 -15.76
N LEU A 100 -5.35 21.56 -14.58
CA LEU A 100 -4.19 20.77 -14.19
C LEU A 100 -4.53 19.29 -14.23
N HIS A 101 -3.63 18.47 -14.74
CA HIS A 101 -3.83 17.03 -14.79
C HIS A 101 -3.44 16.38 -13.45
N PHE A 102 -4.35 15.61 -12.87
CA PHE A 102 -4.04 14.72 -11.74
C PHE A 102 -3.48 13.41 -12.29
N ILE A 103 -2.23 13.05 -11.98
CA ILE A 103 -1.63 11.78 -12.39
C ILE A 103 -2.09 10.69 -11.43
N GLY A 104 -3.19 10.05 -11.79
CA GLY A 104 -3.89 9.05 -10.97
C GLY A 104 -5.26 8.73 -11.56
N PRO A 105 -6.10 8.01 -10.81
CA PRO A 105 -7.44 7.65 -11.25
C PRO A 105 -8.38 8.88 -11.26
N LYS A 106 -9.52 8.70 -11.91
CA LYS A 106 -10.58 9.72 -11.91
C LYS A 106 -11.12 9.91 -10.49
N ALA A 107 -11.54 11.15 -10.18
CA ALA A 107 -12.10 11.48 -8.86
C ALA A 107 -13.30 10.58 -8.48
N GLU A 108 -14.11 10.17 -9.45
CA GLU A 108 -15.22 9.24 -9.25
C GLU A 108 -14.75 7.87 -8.72
N HIS A 109 -13.64 7.33 -9.25
CA HIS A 109 -13.06 6.05 -8.81
C HIS A 109 -12.45 6.16 -7.42
N ILE A 110 -11.76 7.28 -7.13
CA ILE A 110 -11.23 7.55 -5.78
C ILE A 110 -12.37 7.57 -4.76
N ARG A 111 -13.47 8.26 -5.08
CA ARG A 111 -14.63 8.36 -4.20
C ARG A 111 -15.33 7.03 -4.01
N LEU A 112 -15.53 6.28 -5.10
CA LEU A 112 -16.18 4.98 -5.10
C LEU A 112 -15.42 3.94 -4.26
N MET A 113 -14.11 3.88 -4.42
CA MET A 113 -13.26 2.90 -3.71
C MET A 113 -12.83 3.37 -2.32
N GLY A 114 -12.90 4.66 -2.04
CA GLY A 114 -12.62 5.23 -0.71
C GLY A 114 -13.74 5.00 0.30
N ASP A 115 -14.98 4.75 -0.15
CA ASP A 115 -16.09 4.34 0.71
C ASP A 115 -16.11 2.81 0.85
N LYS A 116 -15.86 2.30 2.06
CA LYS A 116 -15.74 0.85 2.32
C LYS A 116 -17.01 0.06 1.96
N ILE A 117 -18.18 0.65 2.15
CA ILE A 117 -19.46 -0.01 1.86
C ILE A 117 -19.67 -0.07 0.34
N GLU A 118 -19.51 1.05 -0.32
CA GLU A 118 -19.66 1.13 -1.78
C GLU A 118 -18.57 0.34 -2.52
N ALA A 119 -17.34 0.33 -2.01
CA ALA A 119 -16.26 -0.49 -2.55
C ALA A 119 -16.60 -1.99 -2.46
N LYS A 120 -17.08 -2.47 -1.30
CA LYS A 120 -17.49 -3.88 -1.11
C LYS A 120 -18.67 -4.26 -2.02
N LYS A 121 -19.70 -3.40 -2.13
CA LYS A 121 -20.83 -3.61 -3.04
C LYS A 121 -20.36 -3.66 -4.50
N THR A 122 -19.48 -2.73 -4.88
CA THR A 122 -18.91 -2.67 -6.22
C THR A 122 -18.08 -3.90 -6.53
N ALA A 123 -17.22 -4.33 -5.61
CA ALA A 123 -16.46 -5.57 -5.73
C ALA A 123 -17.36 -6.78 -5.96
N LYS A 124 -18.40 -6.95 -5.13
CA LYS A 124 -19.40 -8.04 -5.28
C LYS A 124 -20.10 -8.00 -6.65
N ARG A 125 -20.51 -6.80 -7.11
CA ARG A 125 -21.14 -6.60 -8.43
C ARG A 125 -20.20 -6.97 -9.59
N LEU A 126 -18.94 -6.69 -9.45
CA LEU A 126 -17.91 -6.96 -10.47
C LEU A 126 -17.35 -8.39 -10.40
N GLY A 127 -17.89 -9.24 -9.51
CA GLY A 127 -17.47 -10.64 -9.37
C GLY A 127 -16.16 -10.81 -8.59
N ILE A 128 -15.67 -9.78 -7.92
CA ILE A 128 -14.53 -9.87 -6.98
C ILE A 128 -15.06 -10.53 -5.70
N PRO A 129 -14.42 -11.61 -5.20
CA PRO A 129 -14.86 -12.30 -4.01
C PRO A 129 -14.75 -11.42 -2.76
N VAL A 130 -15.81 -11.39 -1.96
CA VAL A 130 -15.88 -10.60 -0.72
C VAL A 130 -16.04 -11.53 0.49
N VAL A 131 -15.67 -11.05 1.68
CA VAL A 131 -15.88 -11.83 2.92
C VAL A 131 -17.37 -12.16 3.05
N PRO A 132 -17.74 -13.45 3.19
CA PRO A 132 -19.11 -13.85 3.49
C PRO A 132 -19.60 -13.17 4.76
N GLY A 133 -20.81 -12.64 4.74
CA GLY A 133 -21.34 -11.89 5.87
C GLY A 133 -22.81 -11.54 5.69
N SER A 134 -23.40 -10.92 6.71
CA SER A 134 -24.76 -10.42 6.63
C SER A 134 -24.89 -9.30 5.59
N ASP A 135 -26.03 -9.26 4.90
CA ASP A 135 -26.38 -8.20 3.92
C ASP A 135 -26.86 -6.90 4.62
N GLY A 136 -26.16 -6.48 5.68
CA GLY A 136 -26.51 -5.30 6.47
C GLY A 136 -26.39 -5.53 7.98
N GLY A 137 -26.86 -4.57 8.76
CA GLY A 137 -26.88 -4.68 10.22
C GLY A 137 -27.77 -5.83 10.69
N VAL A 138 -27.31 -6.53 11.71
CA VAL A 138 -28.08 -7.56 12.42
C VAL A 138 -28.63 -6.92 13.69
N GLY A 139 -29.96 -6.81 13.77
CA GLY A 139 -30.67 -6.19 14.87
C GLY A 139 -31.45 -7.19 15.75
N PRO A 140 -32.12 -6.70 16.81
CA PRO A 140 -33.01 -7.51 17.61
C PRO A 140 -34.18 -8.01 16.75
N GLY A 141 -34.30 -9.33 16.60
CA GLY A 141 -35.34 -9.98 15.80
C GLY A 141 -34.88 -10.57 14.48
N ASP A 142 -33.66 -10.28 14.04
CA ASP A 142 -33.07 -10.94 12.88
C ASP A 142 -32.57 -12.35 13.26
N ASP A 143 -32.56 -13.25 12.28
CA ASP A 143 -32.03 -14.60 12.46
C ASP A 143 -30.50 -14.62 12.41
N ALA A 144 -29.86 -13.99 13.41
CA ALA A 144 -28.41 -13.95 13.53
C ALA A 144 -27.77 -15.34 13.55
N MET A 145 -28.47 -16.32 14.11
CA MET A 145 -27.98 -17.71 14.18
C MET A 145 -28.05 -18.38 12.80
N GLY A 146 -29.12 -18.18 12.04
CA GLY A 146 -29.25 -18.68 10.67
C GLY A 146 -28.15 -18.10 9.78
N ILE A 147 -27.93 -16.79 9.85
CA ILE A 147 -26.85 -16.08 9.12
C ILE A 147 -25.46 -16.62 9.52
N ALA A 148 -25.20 -16.79 10.83
CA ALA A 148 -23.93 -17.32 11.31
C ALA A 148 -23.68 -18.78 10.87
N ASN A 149 -24.73 -19.61 10.83
CA ASN A 149 -24.64 -20.97 10.33
C ASN A 149 -24.39 -21.05 8.82
N GLU A 150 -24.97 -20.12 8.05
CA GLU A 150 -24.72 -20.01 6.61
C GLU A 150 -23.27 -19.55 6.31
N ILE A 151 -22.75 -18.59 7.07
CA ILE A 151 -21.36 -18.13 6.99
C ILE A 151 -20.36 -19.21 7.43
N GLY A 152 -20.73 -20.01 8.43
CA GLY A 152 -19.89 -21.00 9.11
C GLY A 152 -19.05 -20.40 10.23
N PHE A 153 -19.06 -21.06 11.41
CA PHE A 153 -18.23 -20.68 12.55
C PHE A 153 -16.74 -20.98 12.32
N PRO A 154 -15.83 -20.16 12.88
CA PRO A 154 -16.07 -18.98 13.71
C PRO A 154 -16.55 -17.77 12.89
N VAL A 155 -17.40 -16.93 13.52
CA VAL A 155 -17.87 -15.68 12.93
C VAL A 155 -17.39 -14.47 13.72
N LEU A 156 -17.21 -13.36 13.02
CA LEU A 156 -16.82 -12.08 13.58
C LEU A 156 -18.03 -11.15 13.61
N VAL A 157 -18.36 -10.66 14.78
CA VAL A 157 -19.35 -9.60 14.98
C VAL A 157 -18.62 -8.26 14.94
N LYS A 158 -19.05 -7.34 14.07
CA LYS A 158 -18.44 -6.02 13.90
C LYS A 158 -19.48 -4.91 14.07
N ALA A 159 -19.07 -3.80 14.69
CA ALA A 159 -19.85 -2.56 14.66
C ALA A 159 -19.99 -2.03 13.21
N ALA A 160 -21.21 -1.62 12.83
CA ALA A 160 -21.47 -1.02 11.52
C ALA A 160 -20.79 0.37 11.38
N ALA A 161 -20.78 1.15 12.45
CA ALA A 161 -20.06 2.40 12.54
C ALA A 161 -18.77 2.18 13.34
N GLY A 162 -17.59 2.44 12.74
CA GLY A 162 -16.32 2.41 13.47
C GLY A 162 -15.17 1.75 12.72
N GLY A 163 -13.99 1.83 13.33
CA GLY A 163 -12.72 1.28 12.83
C GLY A 163 -11.73 1.07 13.99
N GLY A 164 -10.56 0.48 13.70
CA GLY A 164 -9.49 0.32 14.68
C GLY A 164 -9.71 -0.79 15.72
N GLY A 165 -10.54 -1.81 15.40
CA GLY A 165 -10.69 -3.00 16.26
C GLY A 165 -11.66 -2.86 17.42
N ARG A 166 -12.32 -1.72 17.61
CA ARG A 166 -13.36 -1.54 18.63
C ARG A 166 -14.71 -2.01 18.13
N GLY A 167 -15.49 -2.65 19.01
CA GLY A 167 -16.79 -3.22 18.66
C GLY A 167 -16.68 -4.46 17.80
N MET A 168 -15.59 -5.24 17.93
CA MET A 168 -15.39 -6.53 17.26
C MET A 168 -15.31 -7.65 18.29
N LYS A 169 -16.09 -8.72 18.09
CA LYS A 169 -16.09 -9.93 18.92
C LYS A 169 -16.13 -11.16 18.05
N VAL A 170 -15.33 -12.16 18.37
CA VAL A 170 -15.36 -13.46 17.71
C VAL A 170 -16.29 -14.39 18.47
N ALA A 171 -17.20 -15.04 17.75
CA ALA A 171 -17.96 -16.18 18.23
C ALA A 171 -17.39 -17.45 17.60
N HIS A 172 -16.77 -18.29 18.40
CA HIS A 172 -16.16 -19.55 17.93
C HIS A 172 -17.18 -20.65 17.73
N THR A 173 -18.24 -20.61 18.51
CA THR A 173 -19.32 -21.61 18.51
C THR A 173 -20.69 -20.93 18.50
N PRO A 174 -21.78 -21.66 18.18
CA PRO A 174 -23.13 -21.13 18.29
C PRO A 174 -23.48 -20.56 19.68
N ASP A 175 -22.93 -21.16 20.74
CA ASP A 175 -23.19 -20.74 22.12
C ASP A 175 -22.57 -19.39 22.46
N ASP A 176 -21.49 -19.01 21.78
CA ASP A 176 -20.80 -17.72 21.98
C ASP A 176 -21.53 -16.55 21.30
N LEU A 177 -22.38 -16.83 20.28
CA LEU A 177 -22.88 -15.80 19.37
C LEU A 177 -23.72 -14.73 20.08
N ALA A 178 -24.59 -15.12 20.98
CA ALA A 178 -25.49 -14.20 21.69
C ALA A 178 -24.69 -13.21 22.57
N LEU A 179 -23.65 -13.70 23.25
CA LEU A 179 -22.75 -12.87 24.06
C LEU A 179 -21.90 -11.95 23.17
N ALA A 180 -21.38 -12.46 22.06
CA ALA A 180 -20.57 -11.67 21.12
C ALA A 180 -21.40 -10.52 20.51
N LEU A 181 -22.66 -10.78 20.08
CA LEU A 181 -23.57 -9.77 19.57
C LEU A 181 -23.87 -8.67 20.60
N SER A 182 -24.30 -9.07 21.81
CA SER A 182 -24.65 -8.12 22.86
C SER A 182 -23.45 -7.25 23.27
N THR A 183 -22.27 -7.87 23.40
CA THR A 183 -21.04 -7.16 23.77
C THR A 183 -20.60 -6.18 22.69
N ALA A 184 -20.54 -6.63 21.43
CA ALA A 184 -20.16 -5.78 20.30
C ALA A 184 -21.13 -4.60 20.11
N SER A 185 -22.44 -4.85 20.23
CA SER A 185 -23.47 -3.82 20.11
C SER A 185 -23.38 -2.77 21.21
N ASN A 186 -23.13 -3.18 22.47
CA ASN A 186 -22.96 -2.26 23.59
C ASN A 186 -21.69 -1.42 23.45
N GLU A 187 -20.59 -2.03 23.03
CA GLU A 187 -19.33 -1.32 22.76
C GLU A 187 -19.51 -0.31 21.60
N ALA A 188 -20.20 -0.72 20.54
CA ALA A 188 -20.51 0.13 19.37
C ALA A 188 -21.33 1.35 19.78
N LYS A 189 -22.39 1.13 20.55
CA LYS A 189 -23.25 2.21 21.07
C LYS A 189 -22.47 3.18 21.95
N SER A 190 -21.61 2.67 22.82
CA SER A 190 -20.78 3.48 23.72
C SER A 190 -19.72 4.30 22.99
N ALA A 191 -19.07 3.70 21.97
CA ALA A 191 -17.95 4.31 21.27
C ALA A 191 -18.36 5.21 20.10
N PHE A 192 -19.47 4.88 19.42
CA PHE A 192 -19.87 5.48 18.14
C PHE A 192 -21.29 6.05 18.15
N GLY A 193 -22.08 5.78 19.21
CA GLY A 193 -23.48 6.22 19.29
C GLY A 193 -24.47 5.35 18.51
N ASP A 194 -23.97 4.36 17.74
CA ASP A 194 -24.76 3.43 16.93
C ASP A 194 -24.53 1.99 17.44
N ALA A 195 -25.60 1.28 17.74
CA ALA A 195 -25.57 -0.10 18.25
C ALA A 195 -25.57 -1.15 17.14
N SER A 196 -25.66 -0.73 15.88
CA SER A 196 -25.75 -1.63 14.73
C SER A 196 -24.48 -2.45 14.58
N VAL A 197 -24.66 -3.76 14.44
CA VAL A 197 -23.56 -4.72 14.20
C VAL A 197 -23.88 -5.56 12.98
N TYR A 198 -22.87 -6.16 12.36
CA TYR A 198 -23.01 -7.12 11.28
C TYR A 198 -22.10 -8.32 11.51
N LEU A 199 -22.39 -9.43 10.85
CA LEU A 199 -21.65 -10.67 10.93
C LEU A 199 -20.77 -10.84 9.70
N GLU A 200 -19.54 -11.33 9.92
CA GLU A 200 -18.64 -11.76 8.84
C GLU A 200 -17.93 -13.06 9.23
N LYS A 201 -17.45 -13.80 8.22
CA LYS A 201 -16.55 -14.94 8.45
C LYS A 201 -15.30 -14.45 9.19
N TYR A 202 -14.93 -15.14 10.26
CA TYR A 202 -13.68 -14.88 10.96
C TYR A 202 -12.57 -15.70 10.33
N LEU A 203 -11.53 -15.00 9.85
CA LEU A 203 -10.34 -15.61 9.28
C LEU A 203 -9.28 -15.72 10.39
N GLN A 204 -8.73 -16.93 10.56
CA GLN A 204 -7.86 -17.26 11.70
C GLN A 204 -6.38 -16.96 11.42
N LYS A 205 -5.90 -17.34 10.23
CA LYS A 205 -4.50 -17.18 9.80
C LYS A 205 -4.40 -16.68 8.36
N PRO A 206 -5.11 -15.62 8.00
CA PRO A 206 -5.10 -15.18 6.62
C PRO A 206 -3.75 -14.59 6.21
N GLY A 207 -3.37 -14.82 4.96
CA GLY A 207 -2.39 -14.03 4.25
C GLY A 207 -2.99 -12.71 3.78
N HIS A 208 -2.16 -11.70 3.58
CA HIS A 208 -2.54 -10.46 2.92
C HIS A 208 -1.96 -10.47 1.50
N ILE A 209 -2.81 -10.73 0.53
CA ILE A 209 -2.43 -10.81 -0.89
C ILE A 209 -3.05 -9.64 -1.62
N GLU A 210 -2.28 -9.02 -2.49
CA GLU A 210 -2.74 -7.87 -3.25
C GLU A 210 -2.40 -7.98 -4.73
N ILE A 211 -3.33 -7.56 -5.60
CA ILE A 211 -3.18 -7.64 -7.05
C ILE A 211 -2.90 -6.26 -7.63
N GLN A 212 -1.75 -6.11 -8.28
CA GLN A 212 -1.39 -4.89 -8.98
C GLN A 212 -2.14 -4.79 -10.30
N VAL A 213 -2.77 -3.64 -10.55
CA VAL A 213 -3.46 -3.37 -11.80
C VAL A 213 -2.97 -2.09 -12.46
N LEU A 214 -3.15 -2.03 -13.78
CA LEU A 214 -2.89 -0.86 -14.61
C LEU A 214 -4.03 -0.75 -15.62
N GLY A 215 -4.70 0.40 -15.68
CA GLY A 215 -5.83 0.66 -16.56
C GLY A 215 -5.65 1.92 -17.41
N ASP A 216 -6.18 1.92 -18.64
CA ASP A 216 -6.05 3.03 -19.59
C ASP A 216 -7.20 4.04 -19.52
N GLY A 217 -8.19 3.82 -18.66
CA GLY A 217 -9.39 4.67 -18.54
C GLY A 217 -10.40 4.53 -19.67
N ARG A 218 -10.15 3.69 -20.68
CA ARG A 218 -10.96 3.51 -21.89
C ARG A 218 -11.62 2.13 -21.95
N GLY A 219 -11.26 1.24 -21.06
CA GLY A 219 -11.74 -0.13 -20.97
C GLY A 219 -10.65 -1.19 -21.17
N GLY A 220 -9.41 -0.78 -21.40
CA GLY A 220 -8.23 -1.63 -21.28
C GLY A 220 -7.76 -1.66 -19.82
N ALA A 221 -7.47 -2.85 -19.31
CA ALA A 221 -6.79 -3.04 -18.02
C ALA A 221 -6.09 -4.39 -17.98
N ILE A 222 -4.93 -4.41 -17.32
CA ILE A 222 -4.11 -5.60 -17.10
C ILE A 222 -3.80 -5.76 -15.61
N HIS A 223 -3.54 -7.00 -15.18
CA HIS A 223 -2.93 -7.25 -13.88
C HIS A 223 -1.45 -7.61 -14.05
N LEU A 224 -0.64 -7.23 -13.09
CA LEU A 224 0.81 -7.41 -13.08
C LEU A 224 1.27 -8.42 -12.00
N GLY A 225 0.44 -9.41 -11.72
CA GLY A 225 0.66 -10.38 -10.66
C GLY A 225 0.27 -9.86 -9.29
N GLU A 226 0.68 -10.63 -8.29
CA GLU A 226 0.39 -10.34 -6.89
C GLU A 226 1.65 -10.07 -6.08
N ARG A 227 1.42 -9.43 -4.93
CA ARG A 227 2.37 -9.33 -3.82
C ARG A 227 1.77 -9.98 -2.57
N ASP A 228 2.62 -10.57 -1.78
CA ASP A 228 2.32 -11.03 -0.43
C ASP A 228 2.83 -9.99 0.58
N CYS A 229 1.91 -9.43 1.34
CA CYS A 229 2.16 -8.40 2.33
C CYS A 229 1.75 -8.85 3.74
N SER A 230 1.81 -10.15 4.00
CA SER A 230 1.34 -10.76 5.26
C SER A 230 2.22 -10.42 6.46
N LEU A 231 3.51 -10.10 6.26
CA LEU A 231 4.36 -9.70 7.37
C LEU A 231 4.09 -8.24 7.75
N GLN A 232 3.25 -8.09 8.76
CA GLN A 232 2.73 -6.81 9.24
C GLN A 232 2.92 -6.67 10.75
N ARG A 233 3.04 -5.42 11.19
CA ARG A 233 2.92 -5.06 12.59
C ARG A 233 1.85 -3.98 12.74
N ARG A 234 0.81 -4.25 13.53
CA ARG A 234 -0.34 -3.33 13.72
C ARG A 234 -0.90 -2.83 12.39
N HIS A 235 -1.09 -3.75 11.44
CA HIS A 235 -1.56 -3.50 10.07
C HIS A 235 -0.61 -2.64 9.20
N GLN A 236 0.64 -2.43 9.64
CA GLN A 236 1.67 -1.81 8.82
C GLN A 236 2.55 -2.89 8.22
N LYS A 237 2.60 -2.94 6.89
CA LYS A 237 3.46 -3.84 6.13
C LYS A 237 4.92 -3.51 6.41
N VAL A 238 5.76 -4.52 6.61
CA VAL A 238 7.21 -4.35 6.86
C VAL A 238 8.07 -5.09 5.86
N TRP A 239 7.52 -6.20 5.29
CA TRP A 239 8.13 -7.06 4.31
C TRP A 239 7.09 -7.44 3.28
N GLU A 240 7.42 -7.26 2.02
CA GLU A 240 6.56 -7.61 0.90
C GLU A 240 7.32 -8.46 -0.10
N GLU A 241 6.68 -9.47 -0.67
CA GLU A 241 7.29 -10.33 -1.68
C GLU A 241 6.36 -10.66 -2.84
N GLY A 242 6.93 -10.96 -3.97
CA GLY A 242 6.21 -11.37 -5.16
C GLY A 242 7.04 -12.29 -6.06
N PRO A 243 6.40 -13.29 -6.66
CA PRO A 243 5.03 -13.75 -6.42
C PRO A 243 4.86 -14.38 -5.03
N SER A 244 3.62 -14.40 -4.49
CA SER A 244 3.33 -14.98 -3.17
C SER A 244 3.72 -16.46 -3.10
N PRO A 245 4.41 -16.90 -2.03
CA PRO A 245 4.68 -18.32 -1.80
C PRO A 245 3.40 -19.12 -1.47
N ALA A 246 2.32 -18.46 -1.05
CA ALA A 246 1.06 -19.09 -0.69
C ALA A 246 0.18 -19.44 -1.91
N LEU A 247 0.49 -18.90 -3.11
CA LEU A 247 -0.35 -19.08 -4.30
C LEU A 247 0.27 -20.01 -5.33
N ASP A 248 -0.53 -20.92 -5.85
CA ASP A 248 -0.19 -21.66 -7.07
C ASP A 248 -0.49 -20.83 -8.34
N ALA A 249 0.00 -21.27 -9.48
CA ALA A 249 -0.16 -20.58 -10.76
C ALA A 249 -1.63 -20.48 -11.21
N ALA A 250 -2.48 -21.44 -10.86
CA ALA A 250 -3.89 -21.46 -11.24
C ALA A 250 -4.68 -20.42 -10.43
N SER A 251 -4.47 -20.37 -9.13
CA SER A 251 -5.08 -19.39 -8.21
C SER A 251 -4.67 -17.97 -8.59
N ARG A 252 -3.38 -17.74 -8.85
CA ARG A 252 -2.84 -16.46 -9.35
C ARG A 252 -3.54 -16.00 -10.62
N LYS A 253 -3.61 -16.88 -11.63
CA LYS A 253 -4.26 -16.58 -12.90
C LYS A 253 -5.74 -16.30 -12.72
N LYS A 254 -6.45 -17.08 -11.91
CA LYS A 254 -7.89 -16.93 -11.66
C LYS A 254 -8.21 -15.55 -11.05
N ILE A 255 -7.55 -15.21 -9.95
CA ILE A 255 -7.82 -13.94 -9.26
C ILE A 255 -7.37 -12.73 -10.09
N GLY A 256 -6.19 -12.79 -10.72
CA GLY A 256 -5.69 -11.73 -11.58
C GLY A 256 -6.64 -11.45 -12.74
N THR A 257 -7.13 -12.51 -13.44
CA THR A 257 -8.12 -12.36 -14.52
C THR A 257 -9.43 -11.74 -14.03
N THR A 258 -9.91 -12.14 -12.84
CA THR A 258 -11.12 -11.58 -12.24
C THR A 258 -10.96 -10.09 -11.98
N VAL A 259 -9.84 -9.70 -11.38
CA VAL A 259 -9.53 -8.31 -11.07
C VAL A 259 -9.34 -7.46 -12.34
N ALA A 260 -8.61 -7.96 -13.34
CA ALA A 260 -8.41 -7.24 -14.59
C ALA A 260 -9.75 -6.95 -15.30
N LYS A 261 -10.66 -7.95 -15.38
CA LYS A 261 -12.01 -7.77 -15.94
C LYS A 261 -12.82 -6.72 -15.18
N ALA A 262 -12.74 -6.73 -13.83
CA ALA A 262 -13.42 -5.73 -13.01
C ALA A 262 -12.91 -4.32 -13.32
N MET A 263 -11.60 -4.14 -13.51
CA MET A 263 -11.00 -2.85 -13.87
C MET A 263 -11.35 -2.41 -15.29
N GLN A 264 -11.49 -3.35 -16.22
CA GLN A 264 -11.98 -3.07 -17.58
C GLN A 264 -13.42 -2.54 -17.55
N GLU A 265 -14.32 -3.19 -16.78
CA GLU A 265 -15.71 -2.75 -16.63
C GLU A 265 -15.83 -1.37 -15.97
N LEU A 266 -14.99 -1.08 -14.96
CA LEU A 266 -14.92 0.23 -14.33
C LEU A 266 -14.29 1.30 -15.23
N LYS A 267 -13.64 0.92 -16.32
CA LYS A 267 -12.79 1.82 -17.13
C LYS A 267 -11.79 2.56 -16.22
N TYR A 268 -11.15 1.79 -15.36
CA TYR A 268 -10.20 2.32 -14.39
C TYR A 268 -9.03 3.00 -15.11
N LEU A 269 -8.55 4.11 -14.56
CA LEU A 269 -7.43 4.88 -15.11
C LEU A 269 -6.24 4.85 -14.15
N GLY A 270 -5.07 4.53 -14.66
CA GLY A 270 -3.81 4.57 -13.93
C GLY A 270 -3.52 3.30 -13.13
N VAL A 271 -2.62 3.43 -12.17
CA VAL A 271 -2.18 2.36 -11.28
C VAL A 271 -3.16 2.20 -10.12
N GLY A 272 -3.45 0.96 -9.73
CA GLY A 272 -4.23 0.64 -8.55
C GLY A 272 -3.86 -0.74 -8.01
N THR A 273 -4.28 -1.01 -6.78
CA THR A 273 -4.04 -2.31 -6.12
C THR A 273 -5.29 -2.76 -5.39
N ILE A 274 -5.70 -4.00 -5.64
CA ILE A 274 -6.83 -4.62 -4.93
C ILE A 274 -6.26 -5.56 -3.88
N GLU A 275 -6.61 -5.30 -2.61
CA GLU A 275 -6.13 -6.04 -1.45
C GLU A 275 -7.13 -7.10 -1.00
N PHE A 276 -6.60 -8.27 -0.65
CA PHE A 276 -7.37 -9.43 -0.20
C PHE A 276 -6.79 -10.03 1.07
N LEU A 277 -7.68 -10.56 1.93
CA LEU A 277 -7.29 -11.65 2.82
C LEU A 277 -7.39 -12.96 2.04
N TYR A 278 -6.42 -13.84 2.27
CA TYR A 278 -6.37 -15.16 1.63
C TYR A 278 -6.21 -16.24 2.69
N GLU A 279 -7.15 -17.18 2.73
CA GLU A 279 -7.15 -18.32 3.65
C GLU A 279 -7.83 -19.52 3.01
N ASP A 280 -7.28 -20.71 3.18
CA ASP A 280 -7.84 -21.97 2.72
C ASP A 280 -8.20 -22.01 1.21
N GLY A 281 -7.40 -21.35 0.38
CA GLY A 281 -7.60 -21.31 -1.08
C GLY A 281 -8.58 -20.22 -1.56
N GLU A 282 -9.16 -19.43 -0.65
CA GLU A 282 -10.17 -18.44 -0.97
C GLU A 282 -9.67 -17.01 -0.73
N PHE A 283 -10.08 -16.11 -1.64
CA PHE A 283 -9.77 -14.68 -1.56
C PHE A 283 -10.97 -13.90 -1.01
N TYR A 284 -10.67 -12.89 -0.21
CA TYR A 284 -11.68 -12.03 0.40
C TYR A 284 -11.26 -10.56 0.28
N PHE A 285 -11.97 -9.80 -0.53
CA PHE A 285 -11.71 -8.37 -0.76
C PHE A 285 -11.69 -7.58 0.55
N ILE A 286 -10.65 -6.77 0.72
CA ILE A 286 -10.51 -5.80 1.82
C ILE A 286 -10.84 -4.40 1.32
N GLU A 287 -10.01 -3.92 0.37
CA GLU A 287 -10.10 -2.57 -0.16
C GLU A 287 -9.36 -2.46 -1.51
N MET A 288 -9.52 -1.33 -2.17
CA MET A 288 -8.73 -0.96 -3.33
C MET A 288 -7.97 0.33 -3.04
N ASN A 289 -6.65 0.29 -3.18
CA ASN A 289 -5.82 1.48 -3.17
C ASN A 289 -5.78 2.09 -4.56
N THR A 290 -6.34 3.30 -4.70
CA THR A 290 -6.46 4.02 -5.97
C THR A 290 -5.24 4.91 -6.25
N ARG A 291 -4.04 4.38 -6.02
CA ARG A 291 -2.74 5.04 -6.12
C ARG A 291 -1.62 4.03 -6.30
N ILE A 292 -0.42 4.52 -6.54
CA ILE A 292 0.79 3.72 -6.37
C ILE A 292 0.98 3.36 -4.89
N GLN A 293 1.53 2.19 -4.60
CA GLN A 293 1.84 1.77 -3.23
C GLN A 293 3.34 1.81 -2.93
N VAL A 294 3.73 1.74 -1.64
CA VAL A 294 5.13 1.72 -1.21
C VAL A 294 5.87 0.56 -1.87
N GLU A 295 5.25 -0.62 -1.88
CA GLU A 295 5.76 -1.91 -2.33
C GLU A 295 5.68 -2.15 -3.85
N HIS A 296 5.36 -1.13 -4.64
CA HIS A 296 5.35 -1.25 -6.11
C HIS A 296 6.66 -1.79 -6.72
N PRO A 297 7.85 -1.53 -6.14
CA PRO A 297 9.10 -2.04 -6.66
C PRO A 297 9.17 -3.57 -6.75
N VAL A 298 8.45 -4.30 -5.88
CA VAL A 298 8.37 -5.77 -5.94
C VAL A 298 7.80 -6.20 -7.29
N THR A 299 6.69 -5.59 -7.71
CA THR A 299 6.07 -5.86 -9.02
C THR A 299 6.97 -5.43 -10.17
N GLU A 300 7.59 -4.26 -10.09
CA GLU A 300 8.52 -3.78 -11.13
C GLU A 300 9.66 -4.76 -11.38
N MET A 301 10.24 -5.31 -10.29
CA MET A 301 11.38 -6.23 -10.37
C MET A 301 11.02 -7.60 -10.99
N ILE A 302 9.77 -8.05 -10.89
CA ILE A 302 9.35 -9.35 -11.45
C ILE A 302 8.67 -9.22 -12.82
N THR A 303 8.27 -8.02 -13.25
CA THR A 303 7.57 -7.80 -14.53
C THR A 303 8.36 -6.97 -15.52
N ASP A 304 9.42 -6.30 -15.08
CA ASP A 304 10.22 -5.34 -15.87
C ASP A 304 9.38 -4.17 -16.41
N ILE A 305 8.30 -3.81 -15.68
CA ILE A 305 7.43 -2.68 -16.01
C ILE A 305 7.61 -1.59 -14.95
N ASP A 306 8.06 -0.40 -15.37
CA ASP A 306 8.16 0.78 -14.53
C ASP A 306 6.76 1.38 -14.27
N LEU A 307 6.17 1.07 -13.11
CA LEU A 307 4.81 1.49 -12.77
C LEU A 307 4.63 3.00 -12.68
N VAL A 308 5.63 3.71 -12.20
CA VAL A 308 5.56 5.17 -12.05
C VAL A 308 5.67 5.85 -13.42
N LEU A 309 6.55 5.35 -14.27
CA LEU A 309 6.69 5.82 -15.64
C LEU A 309 5.39 5.58 -16.44
N GLU A 310 4.84 4.37 -16.35
CA GLU A 310 3.59 4.03 -17.04
C GLU A 310 2.39 4.80 -16.47
N GLN A 311 2.36 5.09 -15.18
CA GLN A 311 1.34 5.95 -14.58
C GLN A 311 1.35 7.35 -15.21
N ILE A 312 2.51 7.93 -15.45
CA ILE A 312 2.67 9.23 -16.12
C ILE A 312 2.24 9.14 -17.59
N ARG A 313 2.69 8.09 -18.32
CA ARG A 313 2.35 7.89 -19.73
C ARG A 313 0.85 7.74 -19.96
N ILE A 314 0.20 6.92 -19.15
CA ILE A 314 -1.24 6.67 -19.23
C ILE A 314 -2.04 7.93 -18.87
N ALA A 315 -1.62 8.67 -17.85
CA ALA A 315 -2.26 9.93 -17.50
C ALA A 315 -2.16 10.97 -18.63
N ALA A 316 -1.10 10.91 -19.45
CA ALA A 316 -0.92 11.73 -20.66
C ALA A 316 -1.68 11.18 -21.88
N GLY A 317 -2.52 10.16 -21.73
CA GLY A 317 -3.34 9.57 -22.80
C GLY A 317 -2.66 8.42 -23.58
N GLY A 318 -1.53 7.91 -23.08
CA GLY A 318 -0.83 6.76 -23.65
C GLY A 318 -1.61 5.45 -23.55
N ASP A 319 -1.16 4.44 -24.29
CA ASP A 319 -1.70 3.08 -24.24
C ASP A 319 -1.04 2.26 -23.13
N LEU A 320 -1.64 1.11 -22.77
CA LEU A 320 -1.02 0.13 -21.87
C LEU A 320 0.32 -0.34 -22.44
N PRO A 321 1.33 -0.61 -21.60
CA PRO A 321 2.67 -1.00 -22.05
C PRO A 321 2.71 -2.37 -22.75
N ALA A 322 1.73 -3.23 -22.48
CA ALA A 322 1.64 -4.59 -23.00
C ALA A 322 0.19 -5.11 -22.94
N THR A 323 -0.08 -6.18 -23.66
CA THR A 323 -1.30 -6.99 -23.49
C THR A 323 -1.13 -7.91 -22.26
N GLN A 324 -2.23 -8.49 -21.76
CA GLN A 324 -2.16 -9.39 -20.59
C GLN A 324 -1.31 -10.64 -20.88
N GLU A 325 -1.31 -11.12 -22.09
CA GLU A 325 -0.58 -12.30 -22.54
C GLU A 325 0.94 -12.08 -22.62
N GLU A 326 1.35 -10.82 -22.78
CA GLU A 326 2.76 -10.42 -22.83
C GLU A 326 3.35 -10.19 -21.41
N ILE A 327 2.51 -10.12 -20.38
CA ILE A 327 2.98 -9.97 -19.01
C ILE A 327 3.57 -11.29 -18.53
N VAL A 328 4.86 -11.29 -18.27
CA VAL A 328 5.62 -12.45 -17.76
C VAL A 328 6.14 -12.13 -16.38
N ILE A 329 5.81 -12.99 -15.41
CA ILE A 329 6.41 -12.93 -14.07
C ILE A 329 7.73 -13.67 -14.10
N ASN A 330 8.83 -12.96 -13.86
CA ASN A 330 10.18 -13.49 -13.93
C ASN A 330 10.86 -13.45 -12.56
N GLY A 331 11.18 -14.63 -12.03
CA GLY A 331 11.89 -14.76 -10.76
C GLY A 331 11.02 -14.44 -9.54
N HIS A 332 11.68 -13.89 -8.52
CA HIS A 332 11.08 -13.55 -7.23
C HIS A 332 11.71 -12.27 -6.70
N SER A 333 10.93 -11.40 -6.08
CA SER A 333 11.41 -10.17 -5.48
C SER A 333 10.92 -10.04 -4.05
N ILE A 334 11.75 -9.45 -3.18
CA ILE A 334 11.41 -9.15 -1.78
C ILE A 334 11.80 -7.70 -1.50
N GLU A 335 10.91 -6.97 -0.85
CA GLU A 335 11.14 -5.63 -0.32
C GLU A 335 11.13 -5.66 1.22
N CYS A 336 12.05 -4.93 1.84
CA CYS A 336 12.06 -4.65 3.28
C CYS A 336 11.99 -3.13 3.50
N ARG A 337 11.04 -2.67 4.31
CA ARG A 337 10.93 -1.25 4.69
C ARG A 337 11.90 -0.93 5.81
N ILE A 338 12.94 -0.19 5.48
CA ILE A 338 13.93 0.28 6.46
C ILE A 338 13.42 1.56 7.08
N ASN A 339 12.93 1.49 8.31
CA ASN A 339 12.39 2.62 9.05
C ASN A 339 13.37 3.12 10.10
N ALA A 340 13.35 4.42 10.37
CA ALA A 340 14.03 5.08 11.48
C ALA A 340 13.26 4.80 12.78
N GLU A 341 13.35 3.56 13.26
CA GLU A 341 12.63 3.04 14.42
C GLU A 341 13.50 2.04 15.19
N ASN A 342 13.26 1.96 16.49
CA ASN A 342 13.86 0.91 17.30
C ASN A 342 13.33 -0.47 16.83
N PRO A 343 14.20 -1.46 16.56
CA PRO A 343 13.82 -2.73 15.92
C PRO A 343 12.92 -3.63 16.77
N VAL A 344 12.78 -3.37 18.06
CA VAL A 344 11.97 -4.15 19.02
C VAL A 344 10.69 -3.41 19.38
N SER A 345 10.82 -2.17 19.87
CA SER A 345 9.69 -1.36 20.34
C SER A 345 8.96 -0.62 19.22
N PHE A 346 9.62 -0.43 18.08
CA PHE A 346 9.16 0.38 16.92
C PHE A 346 8.90 1.85 17.30
N ARG A 347 9.59 2.35 18.33
CA ARG A 347 9.56 3.78 18.62
C ARG A 347 10.31 4.53 17.51
N PRO A 348 9.77 5.63 16.98
CA PRO A 348 10.48 6.48 16.03
C PRO A 348 11.82 6.94 16.58
N SER A 349 12.83 6.95 15.72
CA SER A 349 14.20 7.40 16.02
C SER A 349 14.63 8.47 15.01
N PRO A 350 13.99 9.65 15.00
CA PRO A 350 14.43 10.76 14.15
C PRO A 350 15.83 11.22 14.56
N GLY A 351 16.60 11.74 13.61
CA GLY A 351 17.95 12.20 13.91
C GLY A 351 18.85 12.32 12.69
N LYS A 352 20.10 12.63 12.92
CA LYS A 352 21.10 12.81 11.87
C LYS A 352 21.74 11.48 11.49
N ILE A 353 21.70 11.14 10.22
CA ILE A 353 22.41 10.00 9.65
C ILE A 353 23.90 10.32 9.61
N GLN A 354 24.70 9.58 10.37
CA GLN A 354 26.16 9.74 10.44
C GLN A 354 26.86 8.98 9.32
N GLN A 355 26.42 7.72 9.06
CA GLN A 355 26.88 6.91 7.94
C GLN A 355 25.70 6.31 7.20
N PHE A 356 25.80 6.25 5.89
CA PHE A 356 24.86 5.59 5.01
C PHE A 356 25.63 4.86 3.91
N HIS A 357 25.51 3.53 3.89
CA HIS A 357 26.00 2.69 2.80
C HIS A 357 24.87 1.84 2.26
N ALA A 358 24.55 2.05 1.01
CA ALA A 358 23.56 1.26 0.28
C ALA A 358 24.24 0.00 -0.29
N PRO A 359 23.67 -1.21 -0.06
CA PRO A 359 24.18 -2.42 -0.66
C PRO A 359 24.03 -2.40 -2.17
N GLY A 360 24.94 -3.08 -2.86
CA GLY A 360 24.97 -3.11 -4.32
C GLY A 360 24.96 -4.52 -4.90
N GLY A 361 25.25 -4.62 -6.20
CA GLY A 361 25.35 -5.86 -6.96
C GLY A 361 24.06 -6.26 -7.68
N LEU A 362 24.17 -7.33 -8.49
CA LEU A 362 23.08 -7.78 -9.34
C LEU A 362 21.82 -8.11 -8.53
N GLY A 363 20.67 -7.57 -8.97
CA GLY A 363 19.38 -7.81 -8.35
C GLY A 363 19.23 -7.19 -6.95
N VAL A 364 19.93 -6.09 -6.66
CA VAL A 364 19.77 -5.28 -5.46
C VAL A 364 19.43 -3.86 -5.87
N ARG A 365 18.32 -3.34 -5.32
CA ARG A 365 17.83 -1.98 -5.54
C ARG A 365 17.57 -1.32 -4.17
N ILE A 366 17.91 -0.05 -4.06
CA ILE A 366 17.58 0.79 -2.90
C ILE A 366 16.77 1.98 -3.39
N ASP A 367 15.54 2.11 -2.91
CA ASP A 367 14.73 3.30 -3.07
C ASP A 367 14.78 4.11 -1.78
N SER A 368 15.54 5.20 -1.79
CA SER A 368 15.76 6.04 -0.61
C SER A 368 16.07 7.47 -1.05
N ALA A 369 15.65 8.44 -0.24
CA ALA A 369 15.98 9.85 -0.42
C ALA A 369 17.00 10.35 0.63
N VAL A 370 17.48 9.48 1.51
CA VAL A 370 18.43 9.85 2.55
C VAL A 370 19.88 9.75 2.04
N TYR A 371 20.77 10.45 2.72
CA TYR A 371 22.21 10.46 2.45
C TYR A 371 22.97 10.77 3.76
N GLN A 372 24.27 10.55 3.75
CA GLN A 372 25.12 10.87 4.91
C GLN A 372 25.01 12.36 5.27
N GLY A 373 24.69 12.65 6.50
CA GLY A 373 24.48 13.99 7.02
C GLY A 373 23.04 14.48 6.98
N TYR A 374 22.12 13.75 6.28
CA TYR A 374 20.69 14.08 6.27
C TYR A 374 20.09 13.94 7.67
N VAL A 375 19.17 14.84 8.01
CA VAL A 375 18.42 14.79 9.28
C VAL A 375 17.00 14.30 8.98
N ILE A 376 16.66 13.14 9.52
CA ILE A 376 15.29 12.61 9.45
C ILE A 376 14.41 13.44 10.38
N PRO A 377 13.42 14.18 9.82
CA PRO A 377 12.56 15.03 10.63
C PRO A 377 11.51 14.22 11.39
N PRO A 378 11.10 14.67 12.60
CA PRO A 378 10.12 13.95 13.43
C PRO A 378 8.65 14.18 13.02
N TYR A 379 8.41 14.86 11.93
CA TYR A 379 7.07 15.33 11.52
C TYR A 379 6.34 14.37 10.58
N TYR A 380 7.04 13.41 10.00
CA TYR A 380 6.56 12.56 8.91
C TYR A 380 6.81 11.09 9.22
N ASP A 381 6.41 10.22 8.29
CA ASP A 381 6.69 8.80 8.36
C ASP A 381 8.21 8.51 8.55
N SER A 382 8.50 7.43 9.25
CA SER A 382 9.85 7.01 9.63
C SER A 382 10.64 6.32 8.50
N LEU A 383 10.08 6.16 7.30
CA LEU A 383 10.70 5.41 6.21
C LEU A 383 12.02 6.07 5.75
N VAL A 384 13.13 5.36 5.97
CA VAL A 384 14.48 5.72 5.50
C VAL A 384 14.67 5.32 4.05
N GLY A 385 14.17 4.15 3.70
CA GLY A 385 14.27 3.59 2.37
C GLY A 385 13.73 2.17 2.30
N LYS A 386 13.66 1.66 1.09
CA LYS A 386 13.25 0.30 0.76
C LYS A 386 14.45 -0.45 0.22
N LEU A 387 14.77 -1.59 0.83
CA LEU A 387 15.72 -2.54 0.27
C LEU A 387 14.94 -3.58 -0.53
N ILE A 388 15.13 -3.58 -1.82
CA ILE A 388 14.49 -4.51 -2.74
C ILE A 388 15.55 -5.45 -3.33
N VAL A 389 15.26 -6.74 -3.35
CA VAL A 389 16.12 -7.73 -3.98
C VAL A 389 15.32 -8.57 -4.96
N HIS A 390 15.99 -9.06 -6.00
CA HIS A 390 15.42 -9.95 -7.00
C HIS A 390 16.33 -11.14 -7.22
N GLY A 391 15.76 -12.32 -7.40
CA GLY A 391 16.46 -13.58 -7.74
C GLY A 391 15.64 -14.41 -8.71
N LYS A 392 16.27 -15.39 -9.37
CA LYS A 392 15.56 -16.32 -10.28
C LYS A 392 14.56 -17.22 -9.55
N THR A 393 14.81 -17.45 -8.26
CA THR A 393 13.96 -18.22 -7.36
C THR A 393 13.86 -17.53 -6.02
N ARG A 394 12.84 -17.85 -5.20
CA ARG A 394 12.70 -17.33 -3.85
C ARG A 394 13.93 -17.64 -2.97
N ALA A 395 14.48 -18.82 -3.07
CA ALA A 395 15.70 -19.22 -2.34
C ALA A 395 16.90 -18.34 -2.72
N GLU A 396 17.11 -18.05 -4.00
CA GLU A 396 18.17 -17.14 -4.48
C GLU A 396 17.91 -15.71 -3.99
N CYS A 397 16.65 -15.28 -4.01
CA CYS A 397 16.23 -13.97 -3.51
C CYS A 397 16.54 -13.82 -2.01
N LEU A 398 16.16 -14.78 -1.17
CA LEU A 398 16.48 -14.80 0.28
C LEU A 398 17.98 -14.81 0.55
N MET A 399 18.77 -15.58 -0.22
CA MET A 399 20.23 -15.59 -0.13
C MET A 399 20.81 -14.20 -0.44
N ARG A 400 20.30 -13.54 -1.48
CA ARG A 400 20.71 -12.18 -1.89
C ARG A 400 20.31 -11.14 -0.85
N LEU A 401 19.12 -11.28 -0.26
CA LEU A 401 18.64 -10.40 0.80
C LEU A 401 19.53 -10.49 2.04
N ARG A 402 19.93 -11.70 2.47
CA ARG A 402 20.87 -11.87 3.60
C ARG A 402 22.14 -11.06 3.39
N ARG A 403 22.78 -11.24 2.23
CA ARG A 403 24.00 -10.49 1.88
C ARG A 403 23.77 -8.99 1.88
N ALA A 404 22.67 -8.52 1.26
CA ALA A 404 22.37 -7.09 1.16
C ALA A 404 22.06 -6.46 2.53
N LEU A 405 21.36 -7.17 3.41
CA LEU A 405 21.11 -6.73 4.79
C LEU A 405 22.39 -6.66 5.64
N ASP A 406 23.31 -7.63 5.45
CA ASP A 406 24.61 -7.64 6.16
C ASP A 406 25.51 -6.51 5.67
N GLU A 407 25.44 -6.13 4.39
CA GLU A 407 26.21 -5.03 3.75
C GLU A 407 25.65 -3.64 4.10
N MET A 408 24.33 -3.50 4.29
CA MET A 408 23.68 -2.20 4.50
C MET A 408 24.09 -1.58 5.83
N VAL A 409 24.52 -0.30 5.79
CA VAL A 409 24.87 0.46 6.98
C VAL A 409 24.01 1.73 7.06
N VAL A 410 23.37 1.93 8.20
CA VAL A 410 22.70 3.19 8.57
C VAL A 410 23.05 3.46 10.03
N GLU A 411 23.85 4.50 10.28
CA GLU A 411 24.29 4.86 11.65
C GLU A 411 23.87 6.28 12.02
N GLY A 412 23.79 6.52 13.32
CA GLY A 412 23.36 7.79 13.91
C GLY A 412 21.88 7.79 14.36
N ILE A 413 21.13 6.80 13.96
CA ILE A 413 19.74 6.56 14.33
C ILE A 413 19.51 5.06 14.54
N GLU A 414 18.45 4.68 15.26
CA GLU A 414 17.98 3.29 15.28
C GLU A 414 17.16 3.00 14.00
N THR A 415 17.30 1.77 13.49
CA THR A 415 16.53 1.32 12.30
C THR A 415 15.99 -0.09 12.49
N THR A 416 15.04 -0.47 11.61
CA THR A 416 14.50 -1.83 11.54
C THR A 416 15.45 -2.86 10.91
N LEU A 417 16.65 -2.48 10.46
CA LEU A 417 17.65 -3.41 9.88
C LEU A 417 17.94 -4.66 10.74
N PRO A 418 18.14 -4.54 12.08
CA PRO A 418 18.38 -5.72 12.92
C PRO A 418 17.22 -6.72 12.91
N LEU A 419 15.97 -6.23 12.82
CA LEU A 419 14.80 -7.09 12.70
C LEU A 419 14.87 -7.92 11.41
N PHE A 420 15.14 -7.30 10.26
CA PHE A 420 15.20 -8.01 8.97
C PHE A 420 16.38 -9.00 8.91
N ARG A 421 17.51 -8.69 9.55
CA ARG A 421 18.64 -9.63 9.70
C ARG A 421 18.26 -10.88 10.50
N ALA A 422 17.35 -10.76 11.46
CA ALA A 422 16.79 -11.90 12.18
C ALA A 422 15.75 -12.63 11.30
N LEU A 423 14.75 -11.93 10.77
CA LEU A 423 13.63 -12.51 10.02
C LEU A 423 14.09 -13.34 8.81
N VAL A 424 15.08 -12.87 8.06
CA VAL A 424 15.58 -13.59 6.85
C VAL A 424 16.22 -14.96 7.16
N ARG A 425 16.43 -15.27 8.45
CA ARG A 425 16.99 -16.54 8.94
C ARG A 425 15.96 -17.42 9.63
N GLU A 426 14.75 -16.91 9.87
CA GLU A 426 13.67 -17.66 10.52
C GLU A 426 13.11 -18.76 9.61
N PRO A 427 12.95 -20.00 10.11
CA PRO A 427 12.41 -21.10 9.33
C PRO A 427 11.07 -20.78 8.69
N ALA A 428 10.13 -20.19 9.43
CA ALA A 428 8.81 -19.84 8.90
C ALA A 428 8.89 -18.86 7.72
N ILE A 429 9.84 -17.91 7.74
CA ILE A 429 10.08 -16.99 6.61
C ILE A 429 10.70 -17.74 5.42
N ILE A 430 11.66 -18.62 5.69
CA ILE A 430 12.31 -19.42 4.65
C ILE A 430 11.30 -20.32 3.93
N ASP A 431 10.41 -20.94 4.69
CA ASP A 431 9.40 -21.88 4.19
C ASP A 431 8.16 -21.18 3.61
N GLY A 432 7.99 -19.86 3.86
CA GLY A 432 6.81 -19.10 3.45
C GLY A 432 5.56 -19.39 4.30
N ASP A 433 5.75 -19.91 5.51
CA ASP A 433 4.68 -20.25 6.47
C ASP A 433 4.46 -19.11 7.48
N TYR A 434 3.82 -18.05 7.02
CA TYR A 434 3.48 -16.90 7.84
C TYR A 434 2.12 -16.32 7.41
N HIS A 435 1.51 -15.52 8.30
CA HIS A 435 0.22 -14.88 8.13
C HIS A 435 0.22 -13.52 8.82
N ILE A 436 -0.86 -12.74 8.70
CA ILE A 436 -0.91 -11.34 9.17
C ILE A 436 -0.62 -11.15 10.68
N HIS A 437 -0.79 -12.19 11.50
CA HIS A 437 -0.54 -12.15 12.94
C HIS A 437 0.84 -12.71 13.33
N TRP A 438 1.57 -13.33 12.38
CA TRP A 438 2.79 -14.07 12.66
C TRP A 438 3.89 -13.18 13.27
N LEU A 439 4.12 -11.99 12.70
CA LEU A 439 5.19 -11.10 13.19
C LEU A 439 4.94 -10.61 14.62
N GLU A 440 3.70 -10.30 14.98
CA GLU A 440 3.36 -9.88 16.33
C GLU A 440 3.58 -11.03 17.35
N GLN A 441 3.23 -12.27 16.96
CA GLN A 441 3.49 -13.46 17.77
C GLN A 441 4.99 -13.72 17.92
N TYR A 442 5.76 -13.60 16.85
CA TYR A 442 7.22 -13.72 16.86
C TYR A 442 7.86 -12.69 17.82
N LEU A 443 7.49 -11.41 17.69
CA LEU A 443 8.03 -10.35 18.56
C LEU A 443 7.65 -10.53 20.01
N ALA A 444 6.44 -11.00 20.32
CA ALA A 444 6.01 -11.31 21.69
C ALA A 444 6.86 -12.45 22.31
N GLY A 445 7.22 -13.46 21.51
CA GLY A 445 8.11 -14.55 21.94
C GLY A 445 9.56 -14.14 22.18
N GLN A 446 10.03 -13.04 21.57
CA GLN A 446 11.39 -12.51 21.80
C GLN A 446 11.51 -11.67 23.07
N THR A 447 10.40 -11.20 23.63
CA THR A 447 10.35 -10.35 24.82
C THR A 447 9.99 -11.11 26.10
N ALA A 448 9.66 -12.38 26.03
CA ALA A 448 9.39 -13.30 27.13
C ALA A 448 10.66 -14.07 27.54
#